data_00587d7b8a4d6c87917f9276c8a6477f
#
_entry.id   00587d7b8a4d6c87917f9276c8a6477f
#
_cell.length_a   1.000
_cell.length_b   1.000
_cell.length_c   1.000
_cell.angle_alpha   90.00
_cell.angle_beta   90.00
_cell.angle_gamma   90.00
#
_symmetry.space_group_name_H-M   'P 1'
#
loop_
_entity.id
_entity.type
_entity.pdbx_description
1 polymer ?
#
loop_
_entity_poly.entity_id
_entity_poly.type
_entity_poly.pdbx_seq_one_letter_code
_entity_poly.pdbx_strand_id
1 'polypeptide(L)'
;MNAQDKLTVQSIRRAVQLEGLKQGEVNKFAKFLKEMDVLLRERLSGEELTTFKRNRLEKLLKDVGEGMDAILAENSAQLKDSMNQIAVSESSFEAKSLQLAVGEATKVSLPILDEVKKAVNASPLHVRGADGGKLIEPYIEDFTTREKQRIVGAIRQGVFEGQTNGEIIQKLRGTRANQFKDGILDITSRNAEAIVRTGIAHVATTARNETFKANNDIVDKVEWQSTLDGRTSEICRSLSGQQFPLNSGLRPPAHWRCRSTITAVLNSEFAYLSRGGQQSSMNGTVSADLTYYDWLKMQPVEFQDSVIGVNRGNLLRNGGLSSDEFARLQLNKNFKPLTLDDMRKLEPLAFVKAGI
;
A
#
# COMPACT_ATOMS: atom_id res chain seq x y z
N MET A 1 13.92 -6.03 27.57
CA MET A 1 13.22 -5.37 26.43
C MET A 1 12.26 -4.38 27.06
N ASN A 2 12.41 -3.11 26.77
CA ASN A 2 11.54 -2.05 27.31
C ASN A 2 10.17 -2.00 26.59
N ALA A 3 9.26 -1.10 27.00
CA ALA A 3 7.90 -1.03 26.45
C ALA A 3 7.91 -0.61 24.97
N GLN A 4 8.69 0.41 24.60
CA GLN A 4 8.78 0.88 23.22
C GLN A 4 9.35 -0.20 22.30
N ASP A 5 10.37 -0.94 22.77
CA ASP A 5 10.92 -2.10 22.06
C ASP A 5 9.88 -3.17 21.79
N LYS A 6 9.08 -3.51 22.82
CA LYS A 6 8.02 -4.49 22.66
C LYS A 6 7.01 -4.01 21.61
N LEU A 7 6.62 -2.73 21.61
CA LEU A 7 5.73 -2.15 20.62
C LEU A 7 6.33 -2.21 19.22
N THR A 8 7.58 -1.79 19.05
CA THR A 8 8.26 -1.81 17.75
C THR A 8 8.38 -3.23 17.20
N VAL A 9 8.84 -4.19 18.03
CA VAL A 9 8.94 -5.61 17.64
C VAL A 9 7.57 -6.18 17.26
N GLN A 10 6.53 -5.91 18.03
CA GLN A 10 5.18 -6.38 17.74
C GLN A 10 4.64 -5.76 16.44
N SER A 11 4.82 -4.45 16.25
CA SER A 11 4.41 -3.75 15.01
C SER A 11 5.08 -4.33 13.78
N ILE A 12 6.39 -4.64 13.85
CA ILE A 12 7.13 -5.26 12.74
C ILE A 12 6.62 -6.68 12.46
N ARG A 13 6.46 -7.51 13.51
CA ARG A 13 5.91 -8.86 13.36
C ARG A 13 4.52 -8.80 12.70
N ARG A 14 3.70 -7.87 13.15
CA ARG A 14 2.36 -7.68 12.58
C ARG A 14 2.40 -7.19 11.15
N ALA A 15 3.32 -6.29 10.79
CA ALA A 15 3.53 -5.84 9.43
C ALA A 15 3.88 -7.00 8.49
N VAL A 16 4.75 -7.92 8.91
CA VAL A 16 5.09 -9.14 8.15
C VAL A 16 3.88 -10.05 8.01
N GLN A 17 3.12 -10.30 9.08
CA GLN A 17 1.88 -11.08 9.02
C GLN A 17 0.85 -10.44 8.08
N LEU A 18 0.72 -9.11 8.12
CA LEU A 18 -0.19 -8.36 7.26
C LEU A 18 0.18 -8.49 5.78
N GLU A 19 1.48 -8.53 5.43
CA GLU A 19 1.90 -8.81 4.05
C GLU A 19 1.51 -10.22 3.61
N GLY A 20 1.56 -11.21 4.49
CA GLY A 20 1.03 -12.56 4.23
C GLY A 20 -0.49 -12.55 4.00
N LEU A 21 -1.26 -11.83 4.81
CA LEU A 21 -2.70 -11.67 4.64
C LEU A 21 -3.04 -10.97 3.32
N LYS A 22 -2.33 -9.89 2.98
CA LYS A 22 -2.47 -9.20 1.69
C LYS A 22 -2.24 -10.16 0.51
N GLN A 23 -1.20 -10.99 0.59
CA GLN A 23 -0.93 -11.99 -0.44
C GLN A 23 -2.02 -13.06 -0.52
N GLY A 24 -2.56 -13.48 0.61
CA GLY A 24 -3.71 -14.39 0.67
C GLY A 24 -4.93 -13.83 -0.08
N GLU A 25 -5.27 -12.57 0.15
CA GLU A 25 -6.38 -11.90 -0.55
C GLU A 25 -6.11 -11.70 -2.04
N VAL A 26 -4.88 -11.37 -2.43
CA VAL A 26 -4.47 -11.33 -3.84
C VAL A 26 -4.64 -12.69 -4.51
N ASN A 27 -4.29 -13.77 -3.83
CA ASN A 27 -4.46 -15.13 -4.35
C ASN A 27 -5.94 -15.52 -4.51
N LYS A 28 -6.83 -15.04 -3.65
CA LYS A 28 -8.28 -15.23 -3.82
C LYS A 28 -8.76 -14.57 -5.13
N PHE A 29 -8.26 -13.37 -5.45
CA PHE A 29 -8.61 -12.69 -6.69
C PHE A 29 -8.21 -13.49 -7.95
N ALA A 30 -7.18 -14.32 -7.89
CA ALA A 30 -6.80 -15.19 -9.00
C ALA A 30 -7.91 -16.18 -9.42
N LYS A 31 -8.80 -16.57 -8.50
CA LYS A 31 -9.99 -17.38 -8.81
C LYS A 31 -10.95 -16.60 -9.73
N PHE A 32 -11.23 -15.36 -9.39
CA PHE A 32 -12.13 -14.49 -10.18
C PHE A 32 -11.56 -14.20 -11.57
N LEU A 33 -10.24 -14.06 -11.70
CA LEU A 33 -9.60 -13.94 -13.03
C LEU A 33 -9.81 -15.18 -13.91
N LYS A 34 -9.79 -16.38 -13.31
CA LYS A 34 -10.10 -17.61 -14.04
C LYS A 34 -11.56 -17.66 -14.48
N GLU A 35 -12.47 -17.23 -13.63
CA GLU A 35 -13.89 -17.13 -13.95
C GLU A 35 -14.13 -16.11 -15.07
N MET A 36 -13.46 -14.96 -15.05
CA MET A 36 -13.47 -13.98 -16.15
C MET A 36 -12.92 -14.59 -17.45
N ASP A 37 -11.81 -15.33 -17.40
CA ASP A 37 -11.25 -15.99 -18.59
C ASP A 37 -12.24 -17.03 -19.19
N VAL A 38 -12.90 -17.78 -18.35
CA VAL A 38 -13.93 -18.76 -18.79
C VAL A 38 -15.10 -18.02 -19.43
N LEU A 39 -15.66 -17.02 -18.75
CA LEU A 39 -16.77 -16.20 -19.24
C LEU A 39 -16.47 -15.61 -20.62
N LEU A 40 -15.29 -14.99 -20.75
CA LEU A 40 -14.87 -14.33 -21.99
C LEU A 40 -14.73 -15.34 -23.15
N ARG A 41 -14.16 -16.51 -22.89
CA ARG A 41 -14.04 -17.56 -23.91
C ARG A 41 -15.40 -18.11 -24.32
N GLU A 42 -16.28 -18.43 -23.39
CA GLU A 42 -17.60 -18.93 -23.67
C GLU A 42 -18.44 -17.96 -24.50
N ARG A 43 -18.46 -16.68 -24.12
CA ARG A 43 -19.23 -15.66 -24.81
C ARG A 43 -18.67 -15.33 -26.19
N LEU A 44 -17.35 -15.25 -26.33
CA LEU A 44 -16.70 -14.93 -27.61
C LEU A 44 -16.67 -16.12 -28.57
N SER A 45 -16.50 -17.37 -28.09
CA SER A 45 -16.46 -18.55 -28.95
C SER A 45 -17.84 -18.94 -29.53
N GLY A 46 -18.92 -18.57 -28.85
CA GLY A 46 -20.28 -18.85 -29.31
C GLY A 46 -20.80 -17.96 -30.43
N GLU A 47 -20.05 -16.92 -30.82
CA GLU A 47 -20.48 -15.92 -31.77
C GLU A 47 -19.52 -15.84 -32.97
N GLU A 48 -20.02 -15.99 -34.22
CA GLU A 48 -19.27 -15.62 -35.41
C GLU A 48 -19.35 -14.11 -35.65
N LEU A 49 -18.31 -13.38 -35.26
CA LEU A 49 -18.22 -11.92 -35.41
C LEU A 49 -17.83 -11.46 -36.83
N THR A 50 -17.70 -12.40 -37.78
CA THR A 50 -17.32 -12.14 -39.19
C THR A 50 -18.34 -11.31 -39.98
N THR A 51 -19.58 -11.20 -39.45
CA THR A 51 -20.59 -10.31 -40.04
C THR A 51 -20.96 -9.27 -39.00
N PHE A 52 -20.47 -8.03 -39.19
CA PHE A 52 -20.79 -6.90 -38.32
C PHE A 52 -22.29 -6.62 -38.34
N LYS A 53 -23.02 -7.14 -37.33
CA LYS A 53 -24.36 -6.69 -37.00
C LYS A 53 -24.28 -5.96 -35.69
N ARG A 54 -24.46 -4.63 -35.70
CA ARG A 54 -24.38 -3.75 -34.52
C ARG A 54 -25.17 -4.29 -33.32
N ASN A 55 -26.40 -4.74 -33.55
CA ASN A 55 -27.26 -5.29 -32.51
C ASN A 55 -26.68 -6.56 -31.86
N ARG A 56 -25.95 -7.38 -32.63
CA ARG A 56 -25.31 -8.61 -32.12
C ARG A 56 -24.10 -8.27 -31.25
N LEU A 57 -23.29 -7.31 -31.66
CA LEU A 57 -22.17 -6.79 -30.87
C LEU A 57 -22.69 -6.15 -29.58
N GLU A 58 -23.70 -5.30 -29.64
CA GLU A 58 -24.26 -4.65 -28.45
C GLU A 58 -24.80 -5.70 -27.44
N LYS A 59 -25.48 -6.75 -27.92
CA LYS A 59 -25.92 -7.86 -27.08
C LYS A 59 -24.75 -8.58 -26.44
N LEU A 60 -23.70 -8.94 -27.21
CA LEU A 60 -22.50 -9.61 -26.69
C LEU A 60 -21.81 -8.76 -25.62
N LEU A 61 -21.63 -7.47 -25.88
CA LEU A 61 -20.99 -6.55 -24.91
C LEU A 61 -21.82 -6.40 -23.64
N LYS A 62 -23.15 -6.43 -23.75
CA LYS A 62 -24.06 -6.43 -22.60
C LYS A 62 -23.92 -7.72 -21.79
N ASP A 63 -24.00 -8.89 -22.45
CA ASP A 63 -23.88 -10.20 -21.79
C ASP A 63 -22.52 -10.38 -21.08
N VAL A 64 -21.43 -9.95 -21.71
CA VAL A 64 -20.10 -9.92 -21.10
C VAL A 64 -20.07 -8.97 -19.91
N GLY A 65 -20.62 -7.76 -20.07
CA GLY A 65 -20.67 -6.76 -19.02
C GLY A 65 -21.43 -7.20 -17.79
N GLU A 66 -22.60 -7.82 -17.96
CA GLU A 66 -23.42 -8.35 -16.85
C GLU A 66 -22.72 -9.52 -16.14
N GLY A 67 -22.09 -10.43 -16.89
CA GLY A 67 -21.32 -11.52 -16.30
C GLY A 67 -20.13 -11.03 -15.51
N MET A 68 -19.42 -10.01 -16.00
CA MET A 68 -18.33 -9.37 -15.27
C MET A 68 -18.82 -8.64 -14.02
N ASP A 69 -19.95 -7.94 -14.09
CA ASP A 69 -20.54 -7.29 -12.91
C ASP A 69 -20.80 -8.29 -11.79
N ALA A 70 -21.34 -9.46 -12.10
CA ALA A 70 -21.59 -10.51 -11.11
C ALA A 70 -20.27 -10.99 -10.46
N ILE A 71 -19.25 -11.30 -11.27
CA ILE A 71 -17.94 -11.77 -10.79
C ILE A 71 -17.27 -10.69 -9.92
N LEU A 72 -17.27 -9.42 -10.37
CA LEU A 72 -16.64 -8.32 -9.66
C LEU A 72 -17.39 -7.95 -8.38
N ALA A 73 -18.71 -8.02 -8.37
CA ALA A 73 -19.54 -7.79 -7.17
C ALA A 73 -19.26 -8.83 -6.09
N GLU A 74 -19.19 -10.12 -6.45
CA GLU A 74 -18.84 -11.19 -5.51
C GLU A 74 -17.43 -10.98 -4.92
N ASN A 75 -16.45 -10.67 -5.77
CA ASN A 75 -15.09 -10.36 -5.31
C ASN A 75 -15.06 -9.16 -4.35
N SER A 76 -15.76 -8.08 -4.69
CA SER A 76 -15.82 -6.89 -3.86
C SER A 76 -16.46 -7.17 -2.49
N ALA A 77 -17.51 -7.98 -2.44
CA ALA A 77 -18.13 -8.37 -1.19
C ALA A 77 -17.20 -9.20 -0.32
N GLN A 78 -16.50 -10.19 -0.89
CA GLN A 78 -15.49 -10.99 -0.17
C GLN A 78 -14.32 -10.13 0.34
N LEU A 79 -13.85 -9.19 -0.48
CA LEU A 79 -12.77 -8.28 -0.07
C LEU A 79 -13.19 -7.37 1.08
N LYS A 80 -14.40 -6.79 1.03
CA LYS A 80 -14.96 -5.98 2.12
C LYS A 80 -15.10 -6.78 3.42
N ASP A 81 -15.55 -8.03 3.35
CA ASP A 81 -15.64 -8.90 4.53
C ASP A 81 -14.25 -9.18 5.13
N SER A 82 -13.28 -9.55 4.30
CA SER A 82 -11.89 -9.74 4.73
C SER A 82 -11.30 -8.47 5.36
N MET A 83 -11.58 -7.29 4.81
CA MET A 83 -11.16 -6.01 5.36
C MET A 83 -11.76 -5.73 6.75
N ASN A 84 -13.04 -6.04 6.95
CA ASN A 84 -13.70 -5.93 8.26
C ASN A 84 -13.07 -6.87 9.30
N GLN A 85 -12.76 -8.11 8.92
CA GLN A 85 -12.08 -9.05 9.81
C GLN A 85 -10.67 -8.58 10.16
N ILE A 86 -9.95 -8.00 9.20
CA ILE A 86 -8.61 -7.41 9.43
C ILE A 86 -8.72 -6.23 10.39
N ALA A 87 -9.70 -5.33 10.24
CA ALA A 87 -9.89 -4.20 11.14
C ALA A 87 -10.07 -4.66 12.61
N VAL A 88 -10.92 -5.66 12.83
CA VAL A 88 -11.14 -6.26 14.16
C VAL A 88 -9.86 -6.88 14.71
N SER A 89 -9.16 -7.64 13.87
CA SER A 89 -7.90 -8.31 14.24
C SER A 89 -6.79 -7.31 14.57
N GLU A 90 -6.68 -6.20 13.82
CA GLU A 90 -5.70 -5.15 14.08
C GLU A 90 -5.97 -4.44 15.41
N SER A 91 -7.21 -4.02 15.66
CA SER A 91 -7.56 -3.37 16.93
C SER A 91 -7.26 -4.27 18.14
N SER A 92 -7.62 -5.54 18.04
CA SER A 92 -7.35 -6.51 19.11
C SER A 92 -5.85 -6.74 19.32
N PHE A 93 -5.08 -6.79 18.22
CA PHE A 93 -3.63 -6.97 18.26
C PHE A 93 -2.96 -5.76 18.92
N GLU A 94 -3.32 -4.54 18.52
CA GLU A 94 -2.70 -3.32 19.05
C GLU A 94 -3.04 -3.10 20.53
N ALA A 95 -4.28 -3.34 20.94
CA ALA A 95 -4.63 -3.27 22.36
C ALA A 95 -3.81 -4.26 23.21
N LYS A 96 -3.64 -5.50 22.73
CA LYS A 96 -2.78 -6.48 23.41
C LYS A 96 -1.30 -6.06 23.41
N SER A 97 -0.82 -5.46 22.32
CA SER A 97 0.57 -4.99 22.21
C SER A 97 0.84 -3.84 23.18
N LEU A 98 -0.09 -2.88 23.29
CA LEU A 98 -0.04 -1.81 24.29
C LEU A 98 -0.05 -2.39 25.71
N GLN A 99 -0.97 -3.33 26.02
CA GLN A 99 -1.06 -3.95 27.35
C GLN A 99 0.26 -4.64 27.74
N LEU A 100 0.87 -5.39 26.79
CA LEU A 100 2.17 -6.03 27.01
C LEU A 100 3.31 -5.02 27.21
N ALA A 101 3.21 -3.85 26.60
CA ALA A 101 4.21 -2.81 26.73
C ALA A 101 4.13 -2.11 28.08
N VAL A 102 2.95 -1.64 28.49
CA VAL A 102 2.78 -0.84 29.70
C VAL A 102 2.58 -1.67 30.97
N GLY A 103 2.34 -2.98 30.86
CA GLY A 103 2.14 -3.89 31.97
C GLY A 103 0.71 -3.92 32.51
N GLU A 104 0.44 -4.82 33.48
CA GLU A 104 -0.92 -5.09 33.98
C GLU A 104 -1.48 -3.96 34.86
N ALA A 105 -0.62 -3.12 35.44
CA ALA A 105 -1.04 -2.01 36.28
C ALA A 105 -1.77 -0.89 35.52
N THR A 106 -1.57 -0.81 34.21
CA THR A 106 -2.20 0.18 33.33
C THR A 106 -3.30 -0.51 32.49
N LYS A 107 -4.52 0.01 32.58
CA LYS A 107 -5.64 -0.55 31.81
C LYS A 107 -5.60 -0.05 30.38
N VAL A 108 -5.53 -0.97 29.43
CA VAL A 108 -5.65 -0.68 27.99
C VAL A 108 -7.09 -0.93 27.53
N SER A 109 -7.65 0.02 26.80
CA SER A 109 -9.00 -0.04 26.24
C SER A 109 -9.00 -0.65 24.85
N LEU A 110 -9.89 -1.61 24.60
CA LEU A 110 -10.20 -2.06 23.24
C LEU A 110 -11.30 -1.12 22.68
N PRO A 111 -11.11 -0.48 21.51
CA PRO A 111 -12.15 0.36 20.93
C PRO A 111 -13.40 -0.46 20.58
N ILE A 112 -14.55 0.19 20.53
CA ILE A 112 -15.79 -0.44 20.08
C ILE A 112 -15.64 -0.82 18.60
N LEU A 113 -15.75 -2.09 18.28
CA LEU A 113 -15.45 -2.63 16.95
C LEU A 113 -16.31 -2.02 15.84
N ASP A 114 -17.56 -1.68 16.13
CA ASP A 114 -18.43 -1.01 15.16
C ASP A 114 -17.99 0.43 14.88
N GLU A 115 -17.39 1.12 15.85
CA GLU A 115 -16.80 2.43 15.66
C GLU A 115 -15.53 2.34 14.81
N VAL A 116 -14.71 1.31 15.02
CA VAL A 116 -13.54 1.04 14.16
C VAL A 116 -13.96 0.81 12.70
N LYS A 117 -15.00 -0.01 12.48
CA LYS A 117 -15.54 -0.23 11.13
C LYS A 117 -16.09 1.06 10.50
N LYS A 118 -16.81 1.87 11.27
CA LYS A 118 -17.29 3.18 10.80
C LYS A 118 -16.12 4.11 10.45
N ALA A 119 -15.09 4.15 11.29
CA ALA A 119 -13.90 4.96 11.04
C ALA A 119 -13.18 4.51 9.75
N VAL A 120 -13.02 3.19 9.52
CA VAL A 120 -12.45 2.64 8.28
C VAL A 120 -13.21 3.11 7.05
N ASN A 121 -14.55 3.07 7.09
CA ASN A 121 -15.39 3.48 5.97
C ASN A 121 -15.45 5.01 5.76
N ALA A 122 -15.21 5.79 6.82
CA ALA A 122 -15.25 7.25 6.78
C ALA A 122 -13.88 7.91 6.57
N SER A 123 -12.78 7.16 6.75
CA SER A 123 -11.44 7.71 6.60
C SER A 123 -11.01 7.74 5.13
N PRO A 124 -10.53 8.88 4.61
CA PRO A 124 -10.03 8.97 3.25
C PRO A 124 -8.67 8.28 3.10
N LEU A 125 -8.41 7.69 1.94
CA LEU A 125 -7.10 7.16 1.59
C LEU A 125 -6.08 8.29 1.46
N HIS A 126 -4.93 8.15 2.09
CA HIS A 126 -3.82 9.11 2.02
C HIS A 126 -2.87 8.87 0.83
N VAL A 127 -3.22 7.95 -0.07
CA VAL A 127 -2.44 7.69 -1.27
C VAL A 127 -2.36 8.92 -2.17
N ARG A 128 -1.26 9.07 -2.88
CA ARG A 128 -1.12 10.13 -3.87
C ARG A 128 -1.79 9.77 -5.19
N GLY A 129 -2.19 10.79 -5.94
CA GLY A 129 -2.80 10.64 -7.25
C GLY A 129 -4.32 10.63 -7.21
N ALA A 130 -4.93 10.09 -8.24
CA ALA A 130 -6.38 10.15 -8.46
C ALA A 130 -7.23 9.42 -7.40
N ASP A 131 -6.63 8.53 -6.64
CA ASP A 131 -7.31 7.77 -5.58
C ASP A 131 -7.14 8.41 -4.18
N GLY A 132 -6.33 9.47 -4.07
CA GLY A 132 -6.18 10.22 -2.83
C GLY A 132 -7.48 10.91 -2.42
N GLY A 133 -7.84 10.79 -1.15
CA GLY A 133 -9.07 11.34 -0.60
C GLY A 133 -10.32 10.48 -0.83
N LYS A 134 -10.26 9.39 -1.61
CA LYS A 134 -11.39 8.47 -1.77
C LYS A 134 -11.62 7.69 -0.48
N LEU A 135 -12.87 7.37 -0.19
CA LEU A 135 -13.23 6.37 0.80
C LEU A 135 -13.01 4.97 0.23
N ILE A 136 -12.92 3.98 1.10
CA ILE A 136 -12.59 2.61 0.70
C ILE A 136 -13.62 2.00 -0.26
N GLU A 137 -14.89 2.30 -0.10
CA GLU A 137 -15.95 1.76 -0.95
C GLU A 137 -15.90 2.34 -2.37
N PRO A 138 -15.92 3.66 -2.60
CA PRO A 138 -15.70 4.24 -3.93
C PRO A 138 -14.37 3.82 -4.57
N TYR A 139 -13.34 3.58 -3.78
CA TYR A 139 -12.04 3.11 -4.27
C TYR A 139 -12.14 1.72 -4.91
N ILE A 140 -12.88 0.80 -4.29
CA ILE A 140 -13.14 -0.55 -4.82
C ILE A 140 -14.08 -0.48 -6.04
N GLU A 141 -15.13 0.33 -6.00
CA GLU A 141 -16.10 0.50 -7.07
C GLU A 141 -15.47 1.08 -8.36
N ASP A 142 -14.61 2.07 -8.21
CA ASP A 142 -13.85 2.64 -9.33
C ASP A 142 -12.95 1.60 -10.01
N PHE A 143 -12.35 0.69 -9.24
CA PHE A 143 -11.59 -0.42 -9.79
C PHE A 143 -12.47 -1.33 -10.64
N THR A 144 -13.60 -1.80 -10.10
CA THR A 144 -14.49 -2.72 -10.82
C THR A 144 -15.01 -2.10 -12.11
N THR A 145 -15.40 -0.85 -12.07
CA THR A 145 -15.87 -0.08 -13.24
C THR A 145 -14.78 0.05 -14.30
N ARG A 146 -13.58 0.43 -13.92
CA ARG A 146 -12.46 0.60 -14.86
C ARG A 146 -12.05 -0.71 -15.52
N GLU A 147 -12.00 -1.82 -14.78
CA GLU A 147 -11.61 -3.11 -15.34
C GLU A 147 -12.68 -3.65 -16.32
N LYS A 148 -13.96 -3.52 -15.98
CA LYS A 148 -15.06 -3.82 -16.89
C LYS A 148 -14.96 -3.00 -18.19
N GLN A 149 -14.80 -1.69 -18.08
CA GLN A 149 -14.67 -0.80 -19.25
C GLN A 149 -13.48 -1.16 -20.13
N ARG A 150 -12.34 -1.54 -19.51
CA ARG A 150 -11.14 -1.97 -20.24
C ARG A 150 -11.40 -3.21 -21.08
N ILE A 151 -12.03 -4.23 -20.51
CA ILE A 151 -12.32 -5.50 -21.20
C ILE A 151 -13.37 -5.30 -22.30
N VAL A 152 -14.49 -4.67 -21.96
CA VAL A 152 -15.57 -4.38 -22.92
C VAL A 152 -15.06 -3.48 -24.07
N GLY A 153 -14.24 -2.48 -23.74
CA GLY A 153 -13.61 -1.59 -24.73
C GLY A 153 -12.67 -2.34 -25.67
N ALA A 154 -11.89 -3.28 -25.16
CA ALA A 154 -10.99 -4.09 -25.98
C ALA A 154 -11.73 -5.02 -26.93
N ILE A 155 -12.84 -5.61 -26.51
CA ILE A 155 -13.71 -6.42 -27.39
C ILE A 155 -14.31 -5.54 -28.48
N ARG A 156 -14.86 -4.39 -28.12
CA ARG A 156 -15.44 -3.44 -29.09
C ARG A 156 -14.41 -3.01 -30.12
N GLN A 157 -13.21 -2.66 -29.68
CA GLN A 157 -12.12 -2.25 -30.56
C GLN A 157 -11.68 -3.40 -31.49
N GLY A 158 -11.51 -4.63 -30.97
CA GLY A 158 -11.16 -5.80 -31.78
C GLY A 158 -12.16 -6.08 -32.89
N VAL A 159 -13.47 -6.00 -32.57
CA VAL A 159 -14.53 -6.14 -33.58
C VAL A 159 -14.48 -5.01 -34.62
N PHE A 160 -14.26 -3.76 -34.18
CA PHE A 160 -14.13 -2.62 -35.08
C PHE A 160 -12.91 -2.76 -36.03
N GLU A 161 -11.82 -3.30 -35.54
CA GLU A 161 -10.60 -3.59 -36.32
C GLU A 161 -10.72 -4.83 -37.20
N GLY A 162 -11.84 -5.56 -37.17
CA GLY A 162 -12.07 -6.78 -37.97
C GLY A 162 -11.31 -8.00 -37.45
N GLN A 163 -10.89 -7.98 -36.16
CA GLN A 163 -10.21 -9.12 -35.54
C GLN A 163 -11.15 -10.32 -35.41
N THR A 164 -10.59 -11.52 -35.58
CA THR A 164 -11.30 -12.75 -35.26
C THR A 164 -11.55 -12.91 -33.77
N ASN A 165 -12.50 -13.74 -33.38
CA ASN A 165 -12.76 -14.07 -31.99
C ASN A 165 -11.50 -14.61 -31.29
N GLY A 166 -10.71 -15.44 -32.00
CA GLY A 166 -9.45 -15.98 -31.49
C GLY A 166 -8.42 -14.88 -31.17
N GLU A 167 -8.28 -13.88 -32.05
CA GLU A 167 -7.39 -12.73 -31.83
C GLU A 167 -7.85 -11.86 -30.66
N ILE A 168 -9.17 -11.62 -30.54
CA ILE A 168 -9.74 -10.87 -29.42
C ILE A 168 -9.51 -11.65 -28.11
N ILE A 169 -9.79 -12.96 -28.07
CA ILE A 169 -9.51 -13.80 -26.90
C ILE A 169 -8.02 -13.76 -26.54
N GLN A 170 -7.13 -13.84 -27.54
CA GLN A 170 -5.69 -13.76 -27.30
C GLN A 170 -5.27 -12.41 -26.75
N LYS A 171 -5.82 -11.30 -27.26
CA LYS A 171 -5.58 -9.94 -26.74
C LYS A 171 -6.02 -9.81 -25.27
N LEU A 172 -7.14 -10.44 -24.92
CA LEU A 172 -7.64 -10.43 -23.53
C LEU A 172 -6.78 -11.30 -22.60
N ARG A 173 -6.47 -12.52 -23.00
CA ARG A 173 -5.72 -13.48 -22.19
C ARG A 173 -4.22 -13.30 -22.22
N GLY A 174 -3.69 -12.81 -23.31
CA GLY A 174 -2.26 -12.83 -23.61
C GLY A 174 -1.82 -14.11 -24.35
N THR A 175 -0.55 -14.16 -24.70
CA THR A 175 0.06 -15.25 -25.45
C THR A 175 0.77 -16.25 -24.55
N ARG A 176 0.77 -17.53 -24.96
CA ARG A 176 1.50 -18.58 -24.22
C ARG A 176 3.01 -18.35 -24.25
N ALA A 177 3.52 -17.78 -25.35
CA ALA A 177 4.94 -17.43 -25.49
C ALA A 177 5.41 -16.44 -24.44
N ASN A 178 4.53 -15.49 -24.04
CA ASN A 178 4.79 -14.49 -23.01
C ASN A 178 4.22 -14.88 -21.65
N GLN A 179 3.92 -16.17 -21.44
CA GLN A 179 3.34 -16.66 -20.17
C GLN A 179 2.07 -15.89 -19.76
N PHE A 180 1.29 -15.43 -20.74
CA PHE A 180 0.06 -14.64 -20.59
C PHE A 180 0.24 -13.26 -19.92
N LYS A 181 1.48 -12.75 -19.82
CA LYS A 181 1.78 -11.44 -19.20
C LYS A 181 1.53 -10.24 -20.13
N ASP A 182 1.23 -10.48 -21.39
CA ASP A 182 0.91 -9.50 -22.43
C ASP A 182 -0.60 -9.31 -22.62
N GLY A 183 -1.43 -9.98 -21.83
CA GLY A 183 -2.89 -9.89 -21.88
C GLY A 183 -3.49 -8.82 -20.99
N ILE A 184 -4.72 -8.40 -21.32
CA ILE A 184 -5.50 -7.44 -20.52
C ILE A 184 -5.81 -8.02 -19.13
N LEU A 185 -6.06 -9.32 -19.01
CA LEU A 185 -6.31 -9.97 -17.71
C LEU A 185 -5.09 -9.92 -16.78
N ASP A 186 -3.85 -9.88 -17.30
CA ASP A 186 -2.67 -9.66 -16.48
C ASP A 186 -2.63 -8.22 -15.93
N ILE A 187 -3.04 -7.23 -16.73
CA ILE A 187 -3.20 -5.85 -16.26
C ILE A 187 -4.24 -5.78 -15.16
N THR A 188 -5.39 -6.43 -15.33
CA THR A 188 -6.45 -6.53 -14.31
C THR A 188 -5.92 -7.19 -13.03
N SER A 189 -5.13 -8.25 -13.13
CA SER A 189 -4.48 -8.91 -11.99
C SER A 189 -3.56 -7.97 -11.21
N ARG A 190 -2.70 -7.24 -11.90
CA ARG A 190 -1.78 -6.27 -11.27
C ARG A 190 -2.51 -5.10 -10.63
N ASN A 191 -3.61 -4.66 -11.22
CA ASN A 191 -4.45 -3.60 -10.65
C ASN A 191 -5.19 -4.11 -9.41
N ALA A 192 -5.75 -5.32 -9.45
CA ALA A 192 -6.37 -5.96 -8.30
C ALA A 192 -5.39 -6.13 -7.14
N GLU A 193 -4.17 -6.57 -7.42
CA GLU A 193 -3.11 -6.61 -6.39
C GLU A 193 -2.89 -5.25 -5.75
N ALA A 194 -2.84 -4.18 -6.54
CA ALA A 194 -2.65 -2.83 -6.02
C ALA A 194 -3.83 -2.39 -5.13
N ILE A 195 -5.07 -2.66 -5.56
CA ILE A 195 -6.29 -2.35 -4.80
C ILE A 195 -6.33 -3.12 -3.48
N VAL A 196 -6.12 -4.42 -3.51
CA VAL A 196 -6.14 -5.30 -2.32
C VAL A 196 -5.06 -4.85 -1.32
N ARG A 197 -3.82 -4.73 -1.74
CA ARG A 197 -2.71 -4.36 -0.85
C ARG A 197 -2.88 -2.98 -0.25
N THR A 198 -3.34 -2.01 -1.03
CA THR A 198 -3.54 -0.63 -0.57
C THR A 198 -4.74 -0.52 0.35
N GLY A 199 -5.87 -1.15 -0.01
CA GLY A 199 -7.08 -1.15 0.81
C GLY A 199 -6.85 -1.82 2.17
N ILE A 200 -6.20 -2.98 2.21
CA ILE A 200 -5.86 -3.65 3.47
C ILE A 200 -4.90 -2.81 4.31
N ALA A 201 -3.89 -2.16 3.70
CA ALA A 201 -3.01 -1.28 4.44
C ALA A 201 -3.76 -0.08 5.05
N HIS A 202 -4.71 0.50 4.32
CA HIS A 202 -5.57 1.57 4.83
C HIS A 202 -6.42 1.11 6.02
N VAL A 203 -7.12 -0.01 5.86
CA VAL A 203 -7.98 -0.59 6.91
C VAL A 203 -7.18 -0.90 8.18
N ALA A 204 -6.05 -1.58 8.03
CA ALA A 204 -5.19 -1.93 9.16
C ALA A 204 -4.66 -0.67 9.87
N THR A 205 -4.19 0.33 9.13
CA THR A 205 -3.67 1.57 9.73
C THR A 205 -4.77 2.36 10.42
N THR A 206 -5.97 2.44 9.85
CA THR A 206 -7.10 3.14 10.47
C THR A 206 -7.52 2.44 11.78
N ALA A 207 -7.69 1.12 11.75
CA ALA A 207 -8.04 0.34 12.95
C ALA A 207 -7.00 0.49 14.07
N ARG A 208 -5.72 0.48 13.71
CA ARG A 208 -4.61 0.73 14.62
C ARG A 208 -4.67 2.13 15.23
N ASN A 209 -4.87 3.15 14.40
CA ASN A 209 -4.97 4.53 14.86
C ASN A 209 -6.18 4.76 15.79
N GLU A 210 -7.32 4.13 15.52
CA GLU A 210 -8.48 4.19 16.41
C GLU A 210 -8.21 3.51 17.77
N THR A 211 -7.44 2.42 17.77
CA THR A 211 -6.99 1.79 19.03
C THR A 211 -6.08 2.73 19.84
N PHE A 212 -5.18 3.45 19.16
CA PHE A 212 -4.32 4.43 19.83
C PHE A 212 -5.11 5.62 20.36
N LYS A 213 -6.11 6.10 19.64
CA LYS A 213 -7.01 7.16 20.11
C LYS A 213 -7.82 6.75 21.33
N ALA A 214 -8.30 5.49 21.38
CA ALA A 214 -9.02 4.95 22.53
C ALA A 214 -8.13 4.81 23.78
N ASN A 215 -6.80 4.97 23.63
CA ASN A 215 -5.78 4.90 24.69
C ASN A 215 -4.88 6.16 24.65
N ASN A 216 -5.48 7.33 24.48
CA ASN A 216 -4.75 8.61 24.39
C ASN A 216 -4.13 9.05 25.73
N ASP A 217 -4.51 8.41 26.82
CA ASP A 217 -3.86 8.50 28.14
C ASP A 217 -2.51 7.77 28.18
N ILE A 218 -2.29 6.80 27.27
CA ILE A 218 -1.06 6.01 27.15
C ILE A 218 -0.23 6.45 25.96
N VAL A 219 -0.89 6.78 24.83
CA VAL A 219 -0.29 7.09 23.54
C VAL A 219 -0.40 8.58 23.22
N ASP A 220 0.74 9.27 23.06
CA ASP A 220 0.80 10.69 22.69
C ASP A 220 0.68 10.91 21.18
N LYS A 221 1.46 10.15 20.42
CA LYS A 221 1.63 10.30 18.96
C LYS A 221 1.74 8.95 18.29
N VAL A 222 1.81 8.99 16.97
CA VAL A 222 2.23 7.85 16.15
C VAL A 222 3.51 8.18 15.43
N GLU A 223 4.37 7.18 15.26
CA GLU A 223 5.59 7.25 14.48
C GLU A 223 5.46 6.46 13.19
N TRP A 224 5.93 7.04 12.10
CA TRP A 224 5.94 6.38 10.79
C TRP A 224 7.05 5.35 10.72
N GLN A 225 6.67 4.08 10.57
CA GLN A 225 7.59 2.95 10.46
C GLN A 225 7.71 2.48 9.02
N SER A 226 8.87 2.68 8.41
CA SER A 226 9.14 2.25 7.05
C SER A 226 9.85 0.90 7.00
N THR A 227 9.57 0.11 5.94
CA THR A 227 10.33 -1.12 5.69
C THR A 227 11.76 -0.76 5.28
N LEU A 228 12.77 -1.34 5.94
CA LEU A 228 14.18 -1.08 5.67
C LEU A 228 14.70 -2.02 4.57
N ASP A 229 14.38 -1.70 3.31
CA ASP A 229 14.84 -2.42 2.11
C ASP A 229 14.94 -1.49 0.89
N GLY A 230 15.55 -1.99 -0.20
CA GLY A 230 15.74 -1.23 -1.44
C GLY A 230 14.46 -0.89 -2.21
N ARG A 231 13.31 -1.49 -1.87
CA ARG A 231 12.02 -1.27 -2.57
C ARG A 231 11.15 -0.21 -1.89
N THR A 232 11.56 0.33 -0.75
CA THR A 232 10.82 1.37 -0.05
C THR A 232 10.83 2.66 -0.86
N SER A 233 9.65 3.24 -1.09
CA SER A 233 9.49 4.44 -1.91
C SER A 233 10.13 5.68 -1.26
N GLU A 234 10.47 6.68 -2.07
CA GLU A 234 11.07 7.93 -1.62
C GLU A 234 10.24 8.63 -0.53
N ILE A 235 8.91 8.68 -0.69
CA ILE A 235 8.04 9.26 0.34
C ILE A 235 8.14 8.48 1.66
N CYS A 236 8.11 7.16 1.63
CA CYS A 236 8.18 6.35 2.84
C CYS A 236 9.56 6.46 3.51
N ARG A 237 10.64 6.49 2.71
CA ARG A 237 12.01 6.72 3.24
C ARG A 237 12.11 8.03 4.01
N SER A 238 11.54 9.10 3.45
CA SER A 238 11.59 10.45 4.03
C SER A 238 10.67 10.64 5.23
N LEU A 239 9.62 9.82 5.36
CA LEU A 239 8.70 9.84 6.50
C LEU A 239 9.17 8.94 7.66
N SER A 240 10.15 8.06 7.43
CA SER A 240 10.65 7.10 8.43
C SER A 240 11.10 7.82 9.71
N GLY A 241 10.56 7.41 10.86
CA GLY A 241 10.83 8.03 12.16
C GLY A 241 10.06 9.33 12.43
N GLN A 242 9.33 9.88 11.44
CA GLN A 242 8.53 11.08 11.70
C GLN A 242 7.31 10.78 12.57
N GLN A 243 7.06 11.68 13.52
CA GLN A 243 5.95 11.55 14.47
C GLN A 243 4.81 12.49 14.11
N PHE A 244 3.58 11.99 14.27
CA PHE A 244 2.35 12.71 13.97
C PHE A 244 1.38 12.63 15.15
N PRO A 245 0.61 13.70 15.45
CA PRO A 245 -0.47 13.65 16.42
C PRO A 245 -1.50 12.57 16.08
N LEU A 246 -2.20 12.02 17.08
CA LEU A 246 -3.22 10.97 16.89
C LEU A 246 -4.35 11.38 15.93
N ASN A 247 -4.71 12.66 15.90
CA ASN A 247 -5.88 13.16 15.17
C ASN A 247 -5.52 13.85 13.84
N SER A 248 -4.23 13.95 13.48
CA SER A 248 -3.80 14.68 12.29
C SER A 248 -2.51 14.13 11.69
N GLY A 249 -2.16 14.59 10.49
CA GLY A 249 -0.96 14.20 9.78
C GLY A 249 -1.16 12.97 8.89
N LEU A 250 -0.11 12.62 8.16
CA LEU A 250 -0.13 11.51 7.22
C LEU A 250 -0.23 10.16 7.92
N ARG A 251 -0.93 9.25 7.27
CA ARG A 251 -1.01 7.84 7.65
C ARG A 251 -0.70 6.95 6.44
N PRO A 252 -0.04 5.80 6.61
CA PRO A 252 0.01 4.80 5.55
C PRO A 252 -1.40 4.31 5.17
N PRO A 253 -1.62 3.98 3.88
CA PRO A 253 -0.69 3.98 2.77
C PRO A 253 -0.51 5.37 2.13
N ALA A 254 0.73 5.82 1.87
CA ALA A 254 1.02 7.06 1.15
C ALA A 254 1.08 6.89 -0.38
N HIS A 255 1.10 5.67 -0.86
CA HIS A 255 1.12 5.27 -2.27
C HIS A 255 0.57 3.85 -2.43
N TRP A 256 0.28 3.46 -3.66
CA TRP A 256 -0.17 2.10 -3.94
C TRP A 256 0.87 1.06 -3.51
N ARG A 257 0.39 -0.07 -2.95
CA ARG A 257 1.23 -1.16 -2.43
C ARG A 257 2.19 -0.72 -1.32
N CYS A 258 1.84 0.32 -0.56
CA CYS A 258 2.64 0.79 0.57
C CYS A 258 2.78 -0.31 1.62
N ARG A 259 4.02 -0.46 2.15
CA ARG A 259 4.35 -1.45 3.19
C ARG A 259 4.69 -0.81 4.53
N SER A 260 4.69 0.53 4.58
CA SER A 260 4.89 1.26 5.83
C SER A 260 3.71 1.08 6.77
N THR A 261 3.97 1.25 8.06
CA THR A 261 2.98 1.19 9.13
C THR A 261 3.18 2.35 10.10
N ILE A 262 2.41 2.39 11.18
CA ILE A 262 2.60 3.30 12.30
C ILE A 262 2.83 2.50 13.59
N THR A 263 3.62 3.08 14.50
CA THR A 263 3.82 2.57 15.85
C THR A 263 3.39 3.62 16.86
N ALA A 264 2.82 3.21 17.99
CA ALA A 264 2.50 4.11 19.08
C ALA A 264 3.77 4.73 19.69
N VAL A 265 3.73 6.03 19.95
CA VAL A 265 4.69 6.73 20.80
C VAL A 265 4.04 6.96 22.14
N LEU A 266 4.63 6.39 23.21
CA LEU A 266 4.07 6.44 24.54
C LEU A 266 4.19 7.84 25.15
N ASN A 267 3.25 8.22 26.01
CA ASN A 267 3.28 9.43 26.81
C ASN A 267 4.55 9.49 27.68
N SER A 268 4.95 10.68 28.06
CA SER A 268 6.17 10.93 28.87
C SER A 268 6.21 10.16 30.19
N GLU A 269 5.04 9.87 30.77
CA GLU A 269 4.91 9.06 31.99
C GLU A 269 5.44 7.62 31.79
N PHE A 270 5.40 7.12 30.56
CA PHE A 270 5.92 5.81 30.17
C PHE A 270 7.30 5.88 29.51
N ALA A 271 7.93 7.07 29.39
CA ALA A 271 9.20 7.27 28.70
C ALA A 271 10.36 6.48 29.32
N TYR A 272 10.32 6.19 30.63
CA TYR A 272 11.29 5.33 31.31
C TYR A 272 11.29 3.88 30.78
N LEU A 273 10.21 3.49 30.08
CA LEU A 273 10.07 2.21 29.41
C LEU A 273 10.61 2.22 27.96
N SER A 274 11.24 3.31 27.48
CA SER A 274 11.46 3.62 26.06
C SER A 274 12.91 3.59 25.60
N ARG A 275 13.76 2.59 25.87
CA ARG A 275 15.12 2.54 25.31
C ARG A 275 15.52 1.16 24.81
N GLY A 276 16.18 1.10 23.62
CA GLY A 276 17.01 -0.03 23.17
C GLY A 276 16.31 -1.12 22.37
N GLY A 277 15.30 -0.82 21.50
CA GLY A 277 14.61 -1.77 20.66
C GLY A 277 15.37 -2.23 19.41
N GLN A 278 14.87 -3.29 18.78
CA GLN A 278 15.36 -3.78 17.50
C GLN A 278 14.23 -3.80 16.45
N GLN A 279 14.55 -3.45 15.22
CA GLN A 279 13.67 -3.58 14.07
C GLN A 279 14.29 -4.46 12.99
N SER A 280 13.44 -5.03 12.12
CA SER A 280 13.89 -5.85 11.01
C SER A 280 14.30 -4.99 9.83
N SER A 281 15.43 -5.33 9.22
CA SER A 281 15.88 -4.84 7.92
C SER A 281 16.05 -6.00 6.96
N MET A 282 16.32 -5.71 5.69
CA MET A 282 16.61 -6.75 4.69
C MET A 282 17.84 -7.60 5.03
N ASN A 283 18.75 -7.10 5.86
CA ASN A 283 20.01 -7.77 6.24
C ASN A 283 20.01 -8.25 7.70
N GLY A 284 18.84 -8.38 8.33
CA GLY A 284 18.73 -8.81 9.72
C GLY A 284 18.13 -7.72 10.62
N THR A 285 18.39 -7.83 11.94
CA THR A 285 17.88 -6.88 12.93
C THR A 285 18.84 -5.71 13.13
N VAL A 286 18.27 -4.51 13.26
CA VAL A 286 18.98 -3.26 13.55
C VAL A 286 18.30 -2.53 14.71
N SER A 287 18.91 -1.45 15.25
CA SER A 287 18.25 -0.64 16.28
C SER A 287 16.92 -0.10 15.80
N ALA A 288 15.89 -0.11 16.67
CA ALA A 288 14.58 0.43 16.38
C ALA A 288 14.60 1.96 16.18
N ASP A 289 15.60 2.64 16.72
CA ASP A 289 15.76 4.10 16.63
C ASP A 289 16.30 4.55 15.25
N LEU A 290 16.75 3.60 14.40
CA LEU A 290 17.26 3.94 13.08
C LEU A 290 16.13 4.33 12.13
N THR A 291 16.24 5.53 11.57
CA THR A 291 15.42 5.92 10.42
C THR A 291 15.88 5.20 9.15
N TYR A 292 15.11 5.32 8.07
CA TYR A 292 15.50 4.71 6.79
C TYR A 292 16.88 5.20 6.30
N TYR A 293 17.16 6.50 6.42
CA TYR A 293 18.43 7.05 5.93
C TYR A 293 19.60 6.75 6.86
N ASP A 294 19.40 6.57 8.17
CA ASP A 294 20.45 6.04 9.07
C ASP A 294 20.83 4.63 8.65
N TRP A 295 19.82 3.78 8.42
CA TRP A 295 20.04 2.43 7.95
C TRP A 295 20.70 2.40 6.56
N LEU A 296 20.28 3.27 5.63
CA LEU A 296 20.85 3.34 4.28
C LEU A 296 22.32 3.76 4.31
N LYS A 297 22.73 4.70 5.18
CA LYS A 297 24.15 5.08 5.38
C LYS A 297 25.02 3.89 5.79
N MET A 298 24.48 2.88 6.45
CA MET A 298 25.19 1.68 6.86
C MET A 298 25.36 0.65 5.72
N GLN A 299 24.70 0.83 4.58
CA GLN A 299 24.77 -0.09 3.47
C GLN A 299 25.95 0.21 2.55
N PRO A 300 26.42 -0.76 1.72
CA PRO A 300 27.47 -0.51 0.72
C PRO A 300 27.10 0.64 -0.23
N VAL A 301 28.12 1.34 -0.74
CA VAL A 301 27.94 2.51 -1.62
C VAL A 301 27.14 2.17 -2.85
N GLU A 302 27.42 1.04 -3.48
CA GLU A 302 26.72 0.54 -4.66
C GLU A 302 25.23 0.32 -4.40
N PHE A 303 24.89 -0.18 -3.21
CA PHE A 303 23.51 -0.36 -2.80
C PHE A 303 22.82 1.00 -2.56
N GLN A 304 23.47 1.94 -1.84
CA GLN A 304 22.95 3.29 -1.65
C GLN A 304 22.63 3.95 -3.00
N ASP A 305 23.59 3.91 -3.93
CA ASP A 305 23.46 4.51 -5.26
C ASP A 305 22.38 3.81 -6.12
N SER A 306 22.22 2.50 -5.99
CA SER A 306 21.13 1.77 -6.67
C SER A 306 19.74 2.16 -6.19
N VAL A 307 19.61 2.56 -4.91
CA VAL A 307 18.33 2.87 -4.25
C VAL A 307 17.91 4.33 -4.46
N ILE A 308 18.84 5.28 -4.34
CA ILE A 308 18.52 6.74 -4.38
C ILE A 308 19.17 7.47 -5.55
N GLY A 309 19.97 6.79 -6.34
CA GLY A 309 20.75 7.35 -7.44
C GLY A 309 22.08 7.92 -6.95
N VAL A 310 23.09 7.93 -7.83
CA VAL A 310 24.49 8.29 -7.53
C VAL A 310 24.62 9.68 -6.88
N ASN A 311 23.96 10.70 -7.44
CA ASN A 311 24.07 12.08 -6.93
C ASN A 311 23.47 12.25 -5.54
N ARG A 312 22.27 11.65 -5.30
CA ARG A 312 21.66 11.65 -3.95
C ARG A 312 22.46 10.79 -2.98
N GLY A 313 23.02 9.68 -3.42
CA GLY A 313 23.92 8.84 -2.64
C GLY A 313 25.17 9.60 -2.20
N ASN A 314 25.78 10.33 -3.13
CA ASN A 314 26.93 11.19 -2.82
C ASN A 314 26.56 12.33 -1.84
N LEU A 315 25.41 12.99 -2.05
CA LEU A 315 24.91 14.01 -1.15
C LEU A 315 24.65 13.47 0.27
N LEU A 316 24.07 12.26 0.38
CA LEU A 316 23.83 11.57 1.66
C LEU A 316 25.13 11.28 2.43
N ARG A 317 26.18 10.85 1.72
CA ARG A 317 27.47 10.47 2.32
C ARG A 317 28.36 11.68 2.63
N ASN A 318 28.45 12.62 1.68
CA ASN A 318 29.48 13.65 1.65
C ASN A 318 28.95 15.09 1.81
N GLY A 319 27.61 15.29 1.75
CA GLY A 319 26.99 16.61 1.87
C GLY A 319 27.05 17.22 3.28
N GLY A 320 27.42 16.43 4.28
CA GLY A 320 27.52 16.88 5.68
C GLY A 320 26.16 17.05 6.36
N LEU A 321 25.10 16.45 5.79
CA LEU A 321 23.75 16.44 6.35
C LEU A 321 23.56 15.26 7.30
N SER A 322 22.84 15.50 8.40
CA SER A 322 22.25 14.40 9.19
C SER A 322 21.23 13.62 8.35
N SER A 323 20.86 12.43 8.80
CA SER A 323 19.84 11.63 8.11
C SER A 323 18.48 12.34 8.10
N ASP A 324 18.14 13.05 9.17
CA ASP A 324 16.90 13.82 9.27
C ASP A 324 16.90 15.05 8.34
N GLU A 325 18.00 15.79 8.25
CA GLU A 325 18.13 16.90 7.31
C GLU A 325 18.04 16.41 5.88
N PHE A 326 18.73 15.30 5.56
CA PHE A 326 18.63 14.69 4.25
C PHE A 326 17.20 14.20 3.93
N ALA A 327 16.51 13.61 4.89
CA ALA A 327 15.11 13.17 4.74
C ALA A 327 14.17 14.35 4.41
N ARG A 328 14.30 15.47 5.16
CA ARG A 328 13.52 16.70 4.92
C ARG A 328 13.77 17.31 3.55
N LEU A 329 14.99 17.17 3.04
CA LEU A 329 15.40 17.68 1.74
C LEU A 329 14.85 16.86 0.56
N GLN A 330 14.29 15.68 0.78
CA GLN A 330 13.76 14.84 -0.30
C GLN A 330 12.36 15.25 -0.77
N LEU A 331 11.56 15.89 0.07
CA LEU A 331 10.16 16.18 -0.20
C LEU A 331 9.86 17.66 0.10
N ASN A 332 8.97 18.26 -0.71
CA ASN A 332 8.40 19.56 -0.37
C ASN A 332 7.29 19.44 0.71
N LYS A 333 6.75 20.59 1.16
CA LYS A 333 5.68 20.66 2.17
C LYS A 333 4.38 19.91 1.79
N ASN A 334 4.22 19.59 0.50
CA ASN A 334 3.08 18.79 0.00
C ASN A 334 3.49 17.34 -0.22
N PHE A 335 4.59 16.89 0.37
CA PHE A 335 5.16 15.55 0.26
C PHE A 335 5.45 15.10 -1.18
N LYS A 336 5.68 16.04 -2.10
CA LYS A 336 6.13 15.74 -3.48
C LYS A 336 7.65 15.70 -3.52
N PRO A 337 8.24 14.71 -4.23
CA PRO A 337 9.68 14.62 -4.40
C PRO A 337 10.27 15.91 -4.98
N LEU A 338 11.36 16.37 -4.40
CA LEU A 338 12.15 17.48 -4.91
C LEU A 338 13.14 17.01 -5.97
N THR A 339 13.38 17.83 -6.97
CA THR A 339 14.47 17.60 -7.93
C THR A 339 15.82 17.93 -7.27
N LEU A 340 16.92 17.45 -7.87
CA LEU A 340 18.26 17.81 -7.37
C LEU A 340 18.50 19.33 -7.42
N ASP A 341 17.96 20.02 -8.43
CA ASP A 341 18.07 21.46 -8.54
C ASP A 341 17.29 22.21 -7.44
N ASP A 342 16.11 21.70 -7.07
CA ASP A 342 15.34 22.23 -5.94
C ASP A 342 16.09 22.01 -4.62
N MET A 343 16.63 20.81 -4.41
CA MET A 343 17.45 20.48 -3.24
C MET A 343 18.70 21.38 -3.15
N ARG A 344 19.37 21.62 -4.28
CA ARG A 344 20.55 22.53 -4.35
C ARG A 344 20.21 23.96 -3.97
N LYS A 345 19.03 24.45 -4.36
CA LYS A 345 18.57 25.81 -3.97
C LYS A 345 18.33 25.91 -2.47
N LEU A 346 17.85 24.82 -1.84
CA LEU A 346 17.58 24.78 -0.40
C LEU A 346 18.83 24.61 0.44
N GLU A 347 19.77 23.76 -0.01
CA GLU A 347 21.00 23.40 0.73
C GLU A 347 22.26 23.48 -0.16
N PRO A 348 22.63 24.66 -0.68
CA PRO A 348 23.75 24.82 -1.63
C PRO A 348 25.09 24.35 -1.07
N LEU A 349 25.35 24.55 0.23
CA LEU A 349 26.59 24.14 0.87
C LEU A 349 26.78 22.64 0.93
N ALA A 350 25.67 21.86 1.08
CA ALA A 350 25.72 20.42 1.06
C ALA A 350 26.14 19.88 -0.33
N PHE A 351 25.68 20.51 -1.40
CA PHE A 351 26.07 20.17 -2.77
C PHE A 351 27.55 20.49 -3.05
N VAL A 352 28.05 21.65 -2.58
CA VAL A 352 29.47 21.99 -2.68
C VAL A 352 30.32 20.97 -1.93
N LYS A 353 29.95 20.60 -0.69
CA LYS A 353 30.68 19.57 0.08
C LYS A 353 30.68 18.23 -0.60
N ALA A 354 29.55 17.83 -1.22
CA ALA A 354 29.44 16.60 -1.96
C ALA A 354 30.14 16.60 -3.33
N GLY A 355 30.60 17.75 -3.80
CA GLY A 355 31.25 17.88 -5.11
C GLY A 355 30.32 17.68 -6.30
N ILE A 356 29.05 18.05 -6.19
CA ILE A 356 28.02 17.87 -7.22
C ILE A 356 27.23 19.15 -7.44
#